data_16b298d761844aa6f7570b9a9d678a79
#
_entry.id   16b298d761844aa6f7570b9a9d678a79
#
_cell.length_a   1.000
_cell.length_b   1.000
_cell.length_c   1.000
_cell.angle_alpha   90.00
_cell.angle_beta   90.00
_cell.angle_gamma   90.00
#
_symmetry.space_group_name_H-M   'P 1'
#
loop_
_entity.id
_entity.type
_entity.pdbx_description
1 polymer ?
#
loop_
_entity_poly.entity_id
_entity_poly.type
_entity_poly.pdbx_seq_one_letter_code
_entity_poly.pdbx_strand_id
1 'polypeptide(L)'
;MPQPLRHAILGAGGVGGLIGASLAQTGAPVTMVIKPASLATFPEQLRLESAFGNFTVPIQRAPEVPPTDVLWITVKATQLESALISLRNPELVSAIVPLLNGIDHIPLLASKYGREKVIPATIAVESERVAPGYIIHRSPFARLSFSSSGRGLLGATAEQLQQMGFECRFVDDEPTLMWSKLIFLAAFALTTTASGKTTGEILADPKWRQLGLACMREASAVAVAEGASIDVEALIAGVLKMPGNMRSSMQKDVEQGKTPELEAIAGPILRGARKHGIEVPAPPN
;
A
#
# COMPACT_ATOMS: atom_id res chain seq x y z
N MET A 1 -13.31 -29.82 3.62
CA MET A 1 -12.32 -28.73 3.59
C MET A 1 -13.02 -27.46 4.05
N PRO A 2 -12.40 -26.59 4.84
CA PRO A 2 -13.01 -25.30 5.16
C PRO A 2 -13.29 -24.52 3.85
N GLN A 3 -14.38 -23.78 3.82
CA GLN A 3 -14.70 -22.96 2.65
C GLN A 3 -13.62 -21.87 2.47
N PRO A 4 -13.21 -21.58 1.23
CA PRO A 4 -12.25 -20.50 0.97
C PRO A 4 -12.82 -19.16 1.44
N LEU A 5 -11.98 -18.30 2.00
CA LEU A 5 -12.37 -16.97 2.44
C LEU A 5 -12.87 -16.14 1.26
N ARG A 6 -13.94 -15.38 1.48
CA ARG A 6 -14.48 -14.41 0.52
C ARG A 6 -13.70 -13.11 0.63
N HIS A 7 -13.20 -12.61 -0.48
CA HIS A 7 -12.42 -11.37 -0.53
C HIS A 7 -13.19 -10.28 -1.28
N ALA A 8 -13.26 -9.09 -0.70
CA ALA A 8 -13.69 -7.89 -1.40
C ALA A 8 -12.51 -6.93 -1.58
N ILE A 9 -12.38 -6.35 -2.76
CA ILE A 9 -11.31 -5.40 -3.10
C ILE A 9 -11.91 -4.02 -3.31
N LEU A 10 -11.70 -3.11 -2.39
CA LEU A 10 -12.09 -1.71 -2.49
C LEU A 10 -10.94 -0.90 -3.07
N GLY A 11 -11.01 -0.64 -4.36
CA GLY A 11 -9.96 0.05 -5.11
C GLY A 11 -9.42 -0.80 -6.27
N ALA A 12 -10.04 -0.69 -7.44
CA ALA A 12 -9.65 -1.43 -8.65
C ALA A 12 -8.44 -0.78 -9.37
N GLY A 13 -7.40 -0.43 -8.60
CA GLY A 13 -6.11 0.08 -9.09
C GLY A 13 -5.11 -1.04 -9.36
N GLY A 14 -3.82 -0.68 -9.53
CA GLY A 14 -2.74 -1.66 -9.75
C GLY A 14 -2.62 -2.67 -8.60
N VAL A 15 -2.53 -2.18 -7.35
CA VAL A 15 -2.40 -3.05 -6.17
C VAL A 15 -3.63 -3.93 -5.98
N GLY A 16 -4.84 -3.33 -5.98
CA GLY A 16 -6.07 -4.09 -5.77
C GLY A 16 -6.36 -5.08 -6.89
N GLY A 17 -6.05 -4.71 -8.13
CA GLY A 17 -6.17 -5.61 -9.27
C GLY A 17 -5.17 -6.78 -9.21
N LEU A 18 -3.92 -6.52 -8.79
CA LEU A 18 -2.92 -7.58 -8.61
C LEU A 18 -3.35 -8.58 -7.53
N ILE A 19 -3.74 -8.11 -6.34
CA ILE A 19 -4.21 -8.97 -5.24
C ILE A 19 -5.48 -9.73 -5.67
N GLY A 20 -6.46 -9.02 -6.25
CA GLY A 20 -7.72 -9.63 -6.66
C GLY A 20 -7.52 -10.70 -7.73
N ALA A 21 -6.70 -10.45 -8.75
CA ALA A 21 -6.39 -11.43 -9.79
C ALA A 21 -5.64 -12.64 -9.22
N SER A 22 -4.65 -12.40 -8.35
CA SER A 22 -3.88 -13.49 -7.75
C SER A 22 -4.73 -14.39 -6.85
N LEU A 23 -5.58 -13.83 -6.01
CA LEU A 23 -6.52 -14.60 -5.18
C LEU A 23 -7.54 -15.36 -6.02
N ALA A 24 -8.14 -14.72 -7.03
CA ALA A 24 -9.08 -15.40 -7.92
C ALA A 24 -8.42 -16.56 -8.68
N GLN A 25 -7.15 -16.43 -9.07
CA GLN A 25 -6.38 -17.50 -9.73
C GLN A 25 -6.19 -18.73 -8.83
N THR A 26 -6.13 -18.55 -7.50
CA THR A 26 -6.10 -19.68 -6.54
C THR A 26 -7.46 -20.28 -6.24
N GLY A 27 -8.53 -19.78 -6.87
CA GLY A 27 -9.90 -20.23 -6.68
C GLY A 27 -10.63 -19.56 -5.51
N ALA A 28 -10.07 -18.54 -4.89
CA ALA A 28 -10.77 -17.78 -3.85
C ALA A 28 -11.90 -16.91 -4.46
N PRO A 29 -13.07 -16.81 -3.81
CA PRO A 29 -14.14 -15.91 -4.25
C PRO A 29 -13.69 -14.44 -4.09
N VAL A 30 -13.63 -13.70 -5.20
CA VAL A 30 -13.20 -12.30 -5.22
C VAL A 30 -14.29 -11.41 -5.80
N THR A 31 -14.65 -10.35 -5.06
CA THR A 31 -15.53 -9.28 -5.52
C THR A 31 -14.76 -7.97 -5.62
N MET A 32 -14.70 -7.39 -6.81
CA MET A 32 -14.19 -6.04 -7.02
C MET A 32 -15.29 -5.02 -6.71
N VAL A 33 -15.01 -4.12 -5.76
CA VAL A 33 -15.94 -3.03 -5.42
C VAL A 33 -15.70 -1.87 -6.37
N ILE A 34 -16.65 -1.62 -7.26
CA ILE A 34 -16.54 -0.68 -8.38
C ILE A 34 -17.53 0.48 -8.17
N LYS A 35 -17.07 1.70 -8.39
CA LYS A 35 -17.96 2.88 -8.33
C LYS A 35 -19.19 2.67 -9.23
N PRO A 36 -20.40 3.04 -8.79
CA PRO A 36 -21.63 2.85 -9.56
C PRO A 36 -21.53 3.34 -11.00
N ALA A 37 -20.93 4.51 -11.22
CA ALA A 37 -20.76 5.10 -12.57
C ALA A 37 -19.87 4.27 -13.51
N SER A 38 -19.01 3.40 -12.97
CA SER A 38 -18.09 2.57 -13.76
C SER A 38 -18.50 1.09 -13.78
N LEU A 39 -19.54 0.70 -13.03
CA LEU A 39 -19.90 -0.70 -12.85
C LEU A 39 -20.29 -1.37 -14.17
N ALA A 40 -21.06 -0.68 -15.00
CA ALA A 40 -21.54 -1.23 -16.28
C ALA A 40 -20.39 -1.48 -17.28
N THR A 41 -19.33 -0.70 -17.23
CA THR A 41 -18.19 -0.78 -18.17
C THR A 41 -16.99 -1.53 -17.62
N PHE A 42 -16.97 -1.86 -16.32
CA PHE A 42 -15.88 -2.63 -15.74
C PHE A 42 -16.04 -4.11 -16.15
N PRO A 43 -14.98 -4.80 -16.62
CA PRO A 43 -15.08 -6.18 -17.08
C PRO A 43 -15.39 -7.17 -15.94
N GLU A 44 -15.96 -8.33 -16.29
CA GLU A 44 -16.23 -9.45 -15.35
C GLU A 44 -15.02 -10.36 -15.14
N GLN A 45 -13.87 -9.91 -15.59
CA GLN A 45 -12.61 -10.61 -15.47
C GLN A 45 -11.47 -9.64 -15.24
N LEU A 46 -10.41 -10.11 -14.59
CA LEU A 46 -9.15 -9.41 -14.47
C LEU A 46 -8.11 -10.10 -15.35
N ARG A 47 -7.41 -9.31 -16.17
CA ARG A 47 -6.22 -9.72 -16.90
C ARG A 47 -5.00 -9.22 -16.16
N LEU A 48 -4.09 -10.13 -15.82
CA LEU A 48 -2.82 -9.82 -15.20
C LEU A 48 -1.66 -10.21 -16.14
N GLU A 49 -0.74 -9.27 -16.36
CA GLU A 49 0.58 -9.53 -16.91
C GLU A 49 1.64 -9.29 -15.81
N SER A 50 2.44 -10.29 -15.51
CA SER A 50 3.34 -10.29 -14.38
C SER A 50 4.53 -11.22 -14.60
N ALA A 51 5.65 -10.93 -13.92
CA ALA A 51 6.74 -11.89 -13.78
C ALA A 51 6.31 -13.21 -13.12
N PHE A 52 5.16 -13.22 -12.42
CA PHE A 52 4.58 -14.40 -11.78
C PHE A 52 3.66 -15.21 -12.71
N GLY A 53 3.48 -14.76 -13.94
CA GLY A 53 2.64 -15.39 -14.96
C GLY A 53 1.61 -14.42 -15.56
N ASN A 54 1.14 -14.78 -16.75
CA ASN A 54 0.14 -14.03 -17.49
C ASN A 54 -1.15 -14.83 -17.52
N PHE A 55 -2.24 -14.29 -17.01
CA PHE A 55 -3.52 -14.99 -16.97
C PHE A 55 -4.71 -14.03 -16.94
N THR A 56 -5.88 -14.59 -17.17
CA THR A 56 -7.18 -13.90 -17.06
C THR A 56 -8.10 -14.74 -16.19
N VAL A 57 -8.73 -14.11 -15.19
CA VAL A 57 -9.58 -14.78 -14.21
C VAL A 57 -10.93 -14.10 -14.10
N PRO A 58 -12.02 -14.86 -13.93
CA PRO A 58 -13.33 -14.29 -13.65
C PRO A 58 -13.36 -13.70 -12.23
N ILE A 59 -14.12 -12.62 -12.05
CA ILE A 59 -14.38 -11.99 -10.75
C ILE A 59 -15.83 -11.57 -10.64
N GLN A 60 -16.29 -11.36 -9.41
CA GLN A 60 -17.54 -10.69 -9.15
C GLN A 60 -17.33 -9.16 -9.09
N ARG A 61 -18.39 -8.41 -9.35
CA ARG A 61 -18.40 -6.95 -9.27
C ARG A 61 -19.59 -6.50 -8.45
N ALA A 62 -19.38 -5.51 -7.61
CA ALA A 62 -20.46 -4.91 -6.82
C ALA A 62 -20.22 -3.39 -6.64
N PRO A 63 -21.29 -2.57 -6.53
CA PRO A 63 -21.14 -1.15 -6.23
C PRO A 63 -20.85 -0.88 -4.76
N GLU A 64 -21.11 -1.84 -3.89
CA GLU A 64 -20.95 -1.79 -2.44
C GLU A 64 -20.20 -3.03 -1.96
N VAL A 65 -19.59 -2.94 -0.77
CA VAL A 65 -18.90 -4.07 -0.15
C VAL A 65 -19.93 -5.13 0.25
N PRO A 66 -19.88 -6.34 -0.33
CA PRO A 66 -20.77 -7.43 0.08
C PRO A 66 -20.34 -8.06 1.39
N PRO A 67 -21.15 -8.92 2.01
CA PRO A 67 -20.70 -9.77 3.12
C PRO A 67 -19.42 -10.52 2.74
N THR A 68 -18.33 -10.26 3.47
CA THR A 68 -17.00 -10.74 3.11
C THR A 68 -16.17 -11.06 4.34
N ASP A 69 -15.24 -12.00 4.19
CA ASP A 69 -14.34 -12.37 5.30
C ASP A 69 -13.14 -11.41 5.36
N VAL A 70 -12.64 -10.94 4.20
CA VAL A 70 -11.52 -10.01 4.12
C VAL A 70 -11.83 -8.87 3.16
N LEU A 71 -11.86 -7.64 3.66
CA LEU A 71 -11.94 -6.42 2.87
C LEU A 71 -10.54 -5.83 2.68
N TRP A 72 -10.04 -5.84 1.46
CA TRP A 72 -8.81 -5.16 1.08
C TRP A 72 -9.13 -3.72 0.67
N ILE A 73 -8.51 -2.75 1.33
CA ILE A 73 -8.63 -1.34 0.95
C ILE A 73 -7.35 -0.92 0.23
N THR A 74 -7.46 -0.67 -1.07
CA THR A 74 -6.33 -0.40 -1.98
C THR A 74 -6.53 0.87 -2.80
N VAL A 75 -7.42 1.75 -2.32
CA VAL A 75 -7.60 3.09 -2.89
C VAL A 75 -6.43 3.99 -2.50
N LYS A 76 -6.26 5.13 -3.17
CA LYS A 76 -5.33 6.16 -2.71
C LYS A 76 -5.82 6.78 -1.40
N ALA A 77 -4.89 7.23 -0.55
CA ALA A 77 -5.24 7.86 0.72
C ALA A 77 -6.20 9.04 0.55
N THR A 78 -6.00 9.84 -0.52
CA THR A 78 -6.88 10.95 -0.90
C THR A 78 -8.31 10.56 -1.26
N GLN A 79 -8.55 9.27 -1.49
CA GLN A 79 -9.87 8.72 -1.88
C GLN A 79 -10.52 7.89 -0.78
N LEU A 80 -9.83 7.67 0.35
CA LEU A 80 -10.26 6.74 1.38
C LEU A 80 -11.68 7.06 1.90
N GLU A 81 -11.92 8.28 2.38
CA GLU A 81 -13.22 8.65 2.95
C GLU A 81 -14.37 8.45 1.97
N SER A 82 -14.18 8.88 0.73
CA SER A 82 -15.20 8.71 -0.32
C SER A 82 -15.43 7.25 -0.69
N ALA A 83 -14.39 6.42 -0.64
CA ALA A 83 -14.50 4.99 -0.93
C ALA A 83 -15.22 4.23 0.20
N LEU A 84 -15.02 4.62 1.46
CA LEU A 84 -15.67 4.01 2.61
C LEU A 84 -17.20 4.15 2.61
N ILE A 85 -17.78 5.05 1.81
CA ILE A 85 -19.23 5.15 1.60
C ILE A 85 -19.81 3.85 1.06
N SER A 86 -19.02 3.07 0.30
CA SER A 86 -19.44 1.76 -0.22
C SER A 86 -19.47 0.64 0.84
N LEU A 87 -18.88 0.86 2.01
CA LEU A 87 -18.93 -0.06 3.15
C LEU A 87 -20.14 0.28 4.06
N ARG A 88 -21.33 -0.13 3.62
CA ARG A 88 -22.58 0.21 4.33
C ARG A 88 -22.83 -0.66 5.55
N ASN A 89 -22.43 -1.94 5.48
CA ASN A 89 -22.69 -2.93 6.51
C ASN A 89 -21.36 -3.48 7.07
N PRO A 90 -20.59 -2.69 7.85
CA PRO A 90 -19.27 -3.08 8.33
C PRO A 90 -19.30 -4.29 9.29
N GLU A 91 -20.47 -4.61 9.87
CA GLU A 91 -20.69 -5.79 10.70
C GLU A 91 -20.59 -7.10 9.88
N LEU A 92 -20.80 -7.04 8.57
CA LEU A 92 -20.71 -8.18 7.65
C LEU A 92 -19.29 -8.37 7.09
N VAL A 93 -18.30 -7.63 7.60
CA VAL A 93 -16.89 -7.73 7.28
C VAL A 93 -16.13 -8.25 8.49
N SER A 94 -15.41 -9.37 8.33
CA SER A 94 -14.66 -9.96 9.45
C SER A 94 -13.33 -9.25 9.68
N ALA A 95 -12.61 -8.87 8.60
CA ALA A 95 -11.35 -8.15 8.69
C ALA A 95 -11.20 -7.09 7.58
N ILE A 96 -10.51 -6.01 7.91
CA ILE A 96 -10.16 -4.90 7.01
C ILE A 96 -8.63 -4.86 6.90
N VAL A 97 -8.11 -5.03 5.69
CA VAL A 97 -6.67 -5.00 5.38
C VAL A 97 -6.38 -3.79 4.51
N PRO A 98 -5.97 -2.65 5.08
CA PRO A 98 -5.62 -1.47 4.31
C PRO A 98 -4.20 -1.58 3.76
N LEU A 99 -4.02 -1.25 2.49
CA LEU A 99 -2.73 -1.25 1.77
C LEU A 99 -2.41 0.13 1.18
N LEU A 100 -2.80 1.18 1.88
CA LEU A 100 -2.56 2.56 1.47
C LEU A 100 -1.11 2.98 1.77
N ASN A 101 -0.70 4.09 1.18
CA ASN A 101 0.49 4.82 1.60
C ASN A 101 0.19 5.66 2.84
N GLY A 102 1.22 5.92 3.65
CA GLY A 102 1.04 6.57 4.95
C GLY A 102 0.66 5.58 6.06
N ILE A 103 0.30 6.12 7.23
CA ILE A 103 -0.04 5.34 8.43
C ILE A 103 -1.35 5.80 9.10
N ASP A 104 -1.82 7.02 8.83
CA ASP A 104 -3.00 7.61 9.50
C ASP A 104 -4.30 6.85 9.24
N HIS A 105 -4.37 6.11 8.16
CA HIS A 105 -5.53 5.30 7.82
C HIS A 105 -5.78 4.17 8.85
N ILE A 106 -4.75 3.72 9.58
CA ILE A 106 -4.90 2.67 10.60
C ILE A 106 -5.74 3.16 11.77
N PRO A 107 -5.37 4.24 12.51
CA PRO A 107 -6.21 4.74 13.60
C PRO A 107 -7.56 5.24 13.12
N LEU A 108 -7.67 5.81 11.91
CA LEU A 108 -8.95 6.22 11.34
C LEU A 108 -9.90 5.03 11.16
N LEU A 109 -9.45 3.94 10.55
CA LEU A 109 -10.27 2.74 10.35
C LEU A 109 -10.59 2.05 11.67
N ALA A 110 -9.61 1.98 12.59
CA ALA A 110 -9.80 1.38 13.91
C ALA A 110 -10.85 2.14 14.74
N SER A 111 -10.85 3.48 14.73
CA SER A 111 -11.86 4.27 15.42
C SER A 111 -13.25 4.11 14.83
N LYS A 112 -13.36 3.83 13.53
CA LYS A 112 -14.62 3.77 12.80
C LYS A 112 -15.25 2.37 12.81
N TYR A 113 -14.42 1.31 12.78
CA TYR A 113 -14.89 -0.07 12.56
C TYR A 113 -14.47 -1.05 13.66
N GLY A 114 -13.71 -0.61 14.65
CA GLY A 114 -13.13 -1.45 15.70
C GLY A 114 -11.69 -1.86 15.39
N ARG A 115 -10.83 -1.78 16.41
CA ARG A 115 -9.40 -2.11 16.28
C ARG A 115 -9.17 -3.57 15.93
N GLU A 116 -10.01 -4.44 16.44
CA GLU A 116 -9.96 -5.88 16.25
C GLU A 116 -10.22 -6.31 14.81
N LYS A 117 -10.92 -5.50 14.02
CA LYS A 117 -11.19 -5.76 12.60
C LYS A 117 -10.07 -5.26 11.69
N VAL A 118 -9.27 -4.30 12.12
CA VAL A 118 -8.24 -3.70 11.27
C VAL A 118 -6.92 -4.44 11.43
N ILE A 119 -6.45 -5.04 10.35
CA ILE A 119 -5.16 -5.72 10.27
C ILE A 119 -4.20 -4.83 9.48
N PRO A 120 -3.30 -4.10 10.16
CA PRO A 120 -2.30 -3.29 9.48
C PRO A 120 -1.43 -4.13 8.55
N ALA A 121 -1.21 -3.61 7.36
CA ALA A 121 -0.41 -4.29 6.37
C ALA A 121 0.32 -3.30 5.46
N THR A 122 1.43 -3.74 4.91
CA THR A 122 2.20 -2.97 3.92
C THR A 122 2.47 -3.82 2.69
N ILE A 123 2.48 -3.18 1.53
CA ILE A 123 2.89 -3.83 0.28
C ILE A 123 4.01 -3.02 -0.39
N ALA A 124 5.03 -3.71 -0.89
CA ALA A 124 6.05 -3.16 -1.77
C ALA A 124 5.93 -3.86 -3.13
N VAL A 125 5.50 -3.12 -4.14
CA VAL A 125 5.24 -3.62 -5.49
C VAL A 125 5.16 -2.44 -6.47
N GLU A 126 5.55 -2.66 -7.71
CA GLU A 126 5.22 -1.78 -8.82
C GLU A 126 4.15 -2.45 -9.69
N SER A 127 2.91 -2.02 -9.53
CA SER A 127 1.76 -2.54 -10.27
C SER A 127 0.90 -1.39 -10.78
N GLU A 128 0.49 -1.47 -12.02
CA GLU A 128 -0.26 -0.44 -12.73
C GLU A 128 -1.53 -1.01 -13.35
N ARG A 129 -2.63 -0.28 -13.21
CA ARG A 129 -3.83 -0.51 -13.98
C ARG A 129 -3.74 0.27 -15.29
N VAL A 130 -3.54 -0.40 -16.40
CA VAL A 130 -3.43 0.23 -17.75
C VAL A 130 -4.79 0.44 -18.40
N ALA A 131 -5.78 -0.39 -18.05
CA ALA A 131 -7.17 -0.25 -18.44
C ALA A 131 -8.10 -0.85 -17.36
N PRO A 132 -9.43 -0.61 -17.36
CA PRO A 132 -10.34 -1.31 -16.48
C PRO A 132 -10.14 -2.83 -16.58
N GLY A 133 -9.87 -3.49 -15.44
CA GLY A 133 -9.62 -4.93 -15.36
C GLY A 133 -8.30 -5.42 -15.97
N TYR A 134 -7.45 -4.55 -16.49
CA TYR A 134 -6.15 -4.94 -17.02
C TYR A 134 -5.00 -4.34 -16.19
N ILE A 135 -4.20 -5.22 -15.59
CA ILE A 135 -3.12 -4.91 -14.66
C ILE A 135 -1.79 -5.41 -15.21
N ILE A 136 -0.76 -4.57 -15.11
CA ILE A 136 0.63 -4.94 -15.36
C ILE A 136 1.40 -4.82 -14.05
N HIS A 137 1.96 -5.93 -13.58
CA HIS A 137 2.88 -5.99 -12.46
C HIS A 137 4.31 -5.92 -12.98
N ARG A 138 5.01 -4.81 -12.68
CA ARG A 138 6.32 -4.49 -13.28
C ARG A 138 7.50 -4.91 -12.44
N SER A 139 7.36 -4.89 -11.09
CA SER A 139 8.46 -5.32 -10.22
C SER A 139 8.65 -6.84 -10.26
N PRO A 140 9.90 -7.34 -10.12
CA PRO A 140 10.14 -8.78 -10.03
C PRO A 140 9.74 -9.39 -8.69
N PHE A 141 9.17 -8.60 -7.79
CA PHE A 141 8.73 -9.00 -6.45
C PHE A 141 7.38 -8.36 -6.10
N ALA A 142 6.65 -9.00 -5.21
CA ALA A 142 5.51 -8.43 -4.48
C ALA A 142 5.65 -8.83 -3.00
N ARG A 143 6.08 -7.89 -2.15
CA ARG A 143 6.31 -8.13 -0.72
C ARG A 143 5.13 -7.61 0.07
N LEU A 144 4.42 -8.50 0.73
CA LEU A 144 3.24 -8.20 1.54
C LEU A 144 3.51 -8.57 3.00
N SER A 145 3.48 -7.57 3.87
CA SER A 145 3.71 -7.79 5.30
C SER A 145 2.46 -7.41 6.06
N PHE A 146 2.03 -8.29 6.96
CA PHE A 146 0.86 -8.12 7.82
C PHE A 146 1.28 -7.97 9.28
N SER A 147 0.49 -7.25 10.07
CA SER A 147 0.54 -7.39 11.52
C SER A 147 0.21 -8.83 11.92
N SER A 148 0.92 -9.37 12.92
CA SER A 148 0.67 -10.73 13.44
C SER A 148 -0.72 -10.92 14.03
N SER A 149 -1.43 -9.84 14.35
CA SER A 149 -2.83 -9.87 14.76
C SER A 149 -3.74 -10.54 13.71
N GLY A 150 -3.34 -10.48 12.43
CA GLY A 150 -4.06 -11.11 11.32
C GLY A 150 -3.70 -12.58 11.06
N ARG A 151 -2.71 -13.16 11.73
CA ARG A 151 -2.17 -14.50 11.41
C ARG A 151 -3.23 -15.59 11.40
N GLY A 152 -4.12 -15.60 12.39
CA GLY A 152 -5.16 -16.62 12.51
C GLY A 152 -6.15 -16.62 11.35
N LEU A 153 -6.52 -15.45 10.83
CA LEU A 153 -7.47 -15.33 9.73
C LEU A 153 -6.76 -15.37 8.35
N LEU A 154 -5.64 -14.67 8.21
CA LEU A 154 -4.99 -14.46 6.91
C LEU A 154 -3.91 -15.50 6.56
N GLY A 155 -3.64 -16.48 7.43
CA GLY A 155 -2.61 -17.49 7.19
C GLY A 155 -2.80 -18.23 5.85
N ALA A 156 -3.98 -18.79 5.61
CA ALA A 156 -4.31 -19.46 4.35
C ALA A 156 -4.28 -18.48 3.15
N THR A 157 -4.73 -17.24 3.33
CA THR A 157 -4.65 -16.22 2.28
C THR A 157 -3.20 -15.87 1.92
N ALA A 158 -2.33 -15.78 2.93
CA ALA A 158 -0.91 -15.55 2.72
C ALA A 158 -0.27 -16.71 1.94
N GLU A 159 -0.60 -17.97 2.27
CA GLU A 159 -0.13 -19.14 1.54
C GLU A 159 -0.61 -19.15 0.08
N GLN A 160 -1.88 -18.80 -0.16
CA GLN A 160 -2.41 -18.64 -1.52
C GLN A 160 -1.65 -17.60 -2.32
N LEU A 161 -1.38 -16.43 -1.73
CA LEU A 161 -0.59 -15.38 -2.38
C LEU A 161 0.87 -15.79 -2.60
N GLN A 162 1.46 -16.56 -1.67
CA GLN A 162 2.82 -17.12 -1.84
C GLN A 162 2.89 -18.09 -3.02
N GLN A 163 1.86 -18.91 -3.25
CA GLN A 163 1.77 -19.78 -4.43
C GLN A 163 1.76 -18.96 -5.75
N MET A 164 1.30 -17.70 -5.68
CA MET A 164 1.29 -16.76 -6.80
C MET A 164 2.57 -15.91 -6.90
N GLY A 165 3.61 -16.21 -6.10
CA GLY A 165 4.91 -15.53 -6.15
C GLY A 165 5.06 -14.34 -5.18
N PHE A 166 4.08 -14.08 -4.31
CA PHE A 166 4.25 -13.05 -3.28
C PHE A 166 5.20 -13.51 -2.17
N GLU A 167 5.97 -12.58 -1.64
CA GLU A 167 6.70 -12.75 -0.38
C GLU A 167 5.79 -12.26 0.76
N CYS A 168 5.11 -13.19 1.46
CA CYS A 168 4.21 -12.86 2.57
C CYS A 168 4.88 -13.12 3.91
N ARG A 169 4.75 -12.16 4.85
CA ARG A 169 5.24 -12.34 6.23
C ARG A 169 4.30 -11.69 7.25
N PHE A 170 4.34 -12.19 8.49
CA PHE A 170 3.66 -11.61 9.64
C PHE A 170 4.68 -11.01 10.60
N VAL A 171 4.41 -9.79 11.07
CA VAL A 171 5.32 -8.99 11.89
C VAL A 171 4.62 -8.63 13.21
N ASP A 172 5.28 -8.90 14.33
CA ASP A 172 4.71 -8.66 15.66
C ASP A 172 4.75 -7.18 16.06
N ASP A 173 5.81 -6.47 15.66
CA ASP A 173 5.98 -5.04 15.91
C ASP A 173 5.28 -4.22 14.83
N GLU A 174 4.03 -3.87 15.09
CA GLU A 174 3.18 -3.11 14.17
C GLU A 174 3.67 -1.67 13.93
N PRO A 175 4.11 -0.89 14.94
CA PRO A 175 4.73 0.39 14.69
C PRO A 175 5.90 0.28 13.72
N THR A 176 6.81 -0.66 13.94
CA THR A 176 7.96 -0.89 13.05
C THR A 176 7.53 -1.30 11.64
N LEU A 177 6.52 -2.15 11.50
CA LEU A 177 5.96 -2.54 10.19
C LEU A 177 5.53 -1.31 9.39
N MET A 178 4.76 -0.42 10.01
CA MET A 178 4.17 0.74 9.32
C MET A 178 5.20 1.85 9.08
N TRP A 179 5.99 2.18 10.09
CA TRP A 179 6.99 3.25 10.00
C TRP A 179 8.14 2.91 9.06
N SER A 180 8.62 1.66 8.99
CA SER A 180 9.69 1.27 8.06
C SER A 180 9.31 1.56 6.60
N LYS A 181 8.07 1.27 6.20
CA LYS A 181 7.58 1.62 4.87
C LYS A 181 7.47 3.14 4.70
N LEU A 182 6.97 3.86 5.69
CA LEU A 182 6.79 5.31 5.60
C LEU A 182 8.13 6.04 5.47
N ILE A 183 9.14 5.66 6.24
CA ILE A 183 10.51 6.22 6.17
C ILE A 183 11.08 6.05 4.77
N PHE A 184 10.95 4.85 4.19
CA PHE A 184 11.36 4.59 2.82
C PHE A 184 10.60 5.47 1.82
N LEU A 185 9.27 5.53 1.94
CA LEU A 185 8.43 6.33 1.05
C LEU A 185 8.73 7.82 1.16
N ALA A 186 8.98 8.34 2.37
CA ALA A 186 9.31 9.74 2.58
C ALA A 186 10.55 10.12 1.78
N ALA A 187 11.65 9.40 1.92
CA ALA A 187 12.87 9.69 1.16
C ALA A 187 12.64 9.52 -0.34
N PHE A 188 12.06 8.38 -0.76
CA PHE A 188 11.90 8.05 -2.16
C PHE A 188 10.86 8.94 -2.86
N ALA A 189 9.64 9.03 -2.33
CA ALA A 189 8.56 9.73 -3.01
C ALA A 189 8.73 11.25 -2.96
N LEU A 190 9.18 11.83 -1.83
CA LEU A 190 9.35 13.26 -1.73
C LEU A 190 10.48 13.77 -2.62
N THR A 191 11.65 13.08 -2.61
CA THR A 191 12.79 13.53 -3.41
C THR A 191 12.57 13.34 -4.92
N THR A 192 12.01 12.21 -5.36
CA THR A 192 11.72 11.98 -6.78
C THR A 192 10.66 12.95 -7.29
N THR A 193 9.64 13.26 -6.48
CA THR A 193 8.58 14.20 -6.87
C THR A 193 9.09 15.65 -6.92
N ALA A 194 9.85 16.07 -5.90
CA ALA A 194 10.36 17.45 -5.83
C ALA A 194 11.44 17.73 -6.88
N SER A 195 12.26 16.74 -7.24
CA SER A 195 13.34 16.91 -8.21
C SER A 195 12.94 16.60 -9.65
N GLY A 196 11.90 15.81 -9.86
CA GLY A 196 11.57 15.22 -11.17
C GLY A 196 12.55 14.13 -11.63
N LYS A 197 13.52 13.75 -10.77
CA LYS A 197 14.63 12.82 -11.08
C LYS A 197 14.28 11.37 -10.74
N THR A 198 14.99 10.44 -11.36
CA THR A 198 14.98 9.02 -10.99
C THR A 198 15.87 8.77 -9.76
N THR A 199 15.77 7.57 -9.17
CA THR A 199 16.61 7.17 -8.02
C THR A 199 18.10 7.31 -8.31
N GLY A 200 18.56 6.88 -9.49
CA GLY A 200 19.98 6.96 -9.87
C GLY A 200 20.48 8.39 -9.99
N GLU A 201 19.69 9.28 -10.58
CA GLU A 201 20.01 10.72 -10.69
C GLU A 201 20.03 11.40 -9.31
N ILE A 202 19.14 11.02 -8.39
CA ILE A 202 19.13 11.51 -7.00
C ILE A 202 20.39 11.03 -6.26
N LEU A 203 20.75 9.75 -6.38
CA LEU A 203 21.90 9.19 -5.69
C LEU A 203 23.24 9.71 -6.26
N ALA A 204 23.28 10.10 -7.54
CA ALA A 204 24.44 10.72 -8.16
C ALA A 204 24.61 12.21 -7.85
N ASP A 205 23.52 12.90 -7.48
CA ASP A 205 23.54 14.32 -7.13
C ASP A 205 23.77 14.49 -5.62
N PRO A 206 24.89 15.06 -5.18
CA PRO A 206 25.22 15.17 -3.75
C PRO A 206 24.17 15.89 -2.90
N LYS A 207 23.54 16.94 -3.47
CA LYS A 207 22.51 17.73 -2.77
C LYS A 207 21.25 16.87 -2.54
N TRP A 208 20.72 16.24 -3.58
CA TRP A 208 19.51 15.44 -3.48
C TRP A 208 19.72 14.17 -2.66
N ARG A 209 20.90 13.54 -2.79
CA ARG A 209 21.26 12.37 -1.98
C ARG A 209 21.32 12.75 -0.49
N GLN A 210 21.99 13.85 -0.14
CA GLN A 210 22.06 14.31 1.26
C GLN A 210 20.67 14.61 1.82
N LEU A 211 19.81 15.29 1.04
CA LEU A 211 18.44 15.61 1.45
C LEU A 211 17.61 14.34 1.69
N GLY A 212 17.68 13.35 0.79
CA GLY A 212 16.96 12.09 0.96
C GLY A 212 17.41 11.30 2.20
N LEU A 213 18.72 11.25 2.46
CA LEU A 213 19.26 10.58 3.65
C LEU A 213 18.91 11.33 4.94
N ALA A 214 18.91 12.66 4.93
CA ALA A 214 18.45 13.47 6.06
C ALA A 214 16.96 13.19 6.36
N CYS A 215 16.12 13.21 5.33
CA CYS A 215 14.70 12.89 5.46
C CYS A 215 14.46 11.49 6.10
N MET A 216 15.26 10.48 5.73
CA MET A 216 15.18 9.16 6.37
C MET A 216 15.53 9.21 7.87
N ARG A 217 16.61 9.91 8.25
CA ARG A 217 17.02 10.02 9.65
C ARG A 217 16.00 10.77 10.50
N GLU A 218 15.46 11.86 9.98
CA GLU A 218 14.41 12.64 10.63
C GLU A 218 13.14 11.81 10.82
N ALA A 219 12.65 11.18 9.76
CA ALA A 219 11.48 10.30 9.84
C ALA A 219 11.71 9.12 10.80
N SER A 220 12.95 8.59 10.86
CA SER A 220 13.32 7.52 11.80
C SER A 220 13.32 7.99 13.25
N ALA A 221 13.79 9.21 13.53
CA ALA A 221 13.73 9.79 14.88
C ALA A 221 12.28 9.93 15.35
N VAL A 222 11.39 10.39 14.48
CA VAL A 222 9.95 10.46 14.77
C VAL A 222 9.37 9.07 14.99
N ALA A 223 9.69 8.11 14.14
CA ALA A 223 9.21 6.73 14.24
C ALA A 223 9.59 6.08 15.59
N VAL A 224 10.84 6.28 16.04
CA VAL A 224 11.31 5.79 17.34
C VAL A 224 10.55 6.46 18.48
N ALA A 225 10.30 7.76 18.41
CA ALA A 225 9.50 8.47 19.41
C ALA A 225 8.02 8.01 19.42
N GLU A 226 7.52 7.51 18.29
CA GLU A 226 6.19 6.88 18.17
C GLU A 226 6.20 5.37 18.50
N GLY A 227 7.32 4.82 19.01
CA GLY A 227 7.42 3.46 19.54
C GLY A 227 7.89 2.40 18.54
N ALA A 228 8.37 2.78 17.36
CA ALA A 228 8.92 1.84 16.39
C ALA A 228 10.40 1.50 16.69
N SER A 229 10.82 0.28 16.39
CA SER A 229 12.21 -0.18 16.49
C SER A 229 12.87 -0.07 15.11
N ILE A 230 13.54 1.05 14.82
CA ILE A 230 14.09 1.36 13.50
C ILE A 230 15.60 1.23 13.46
N ASP A 231 16.11 0.39 12.56
CA ASP A 231 17.50 0.40 12.11
C ASP A 231 17.59 1.28 10.84
N VAL A 232 17.86 2.58 11.05
CA VAL A 232 17.91 3.55 9.96
C VAL A 232 19.05 3.28 8.98
N GLU A 233 20.19 2.77 9.45
CA GLU A 233 21.32 2.48 8.57
C GLU A 233 21.04 1.26 7.67
N ALA A 234 20.32 0.25 8.17
CA ALA A 234 19.84 -0.84 7.34
C ALA A 234 18.84 -0.35 6.27
N LEU A 235 17.93 0.57 6.61
CA LEU A 235 17.00 1.17 5.65
C LEU A 235 17.75 2.00 4.59
N ILE A 236 18.72 2.81 5.00
CA ILE A 236 19.57 3.59 4.10
C ILE A 236 20.36 2.67 3.16
N ALA A 237 20.97 1.60 3.68
CA ALA A 237 21.67 0.63 2.85
C ALA A 237 20.76 -0.01 1.81
N GLY A 238 19.48 -0.22 2.14
CA GLY A 238 18.45 -0.68 1.19
C GLY A 238 18.18 0.33 0.07
N VAL A 239 18.02 1.62 0.43
CA VAL A 239 17.78 2.69 -0.57
C VAL A 239 18.97 2.86 -1.51
N LEU A 240 20.19 2.79 -0.99
CA LEU A 240 21.41 2.92 -1.81
C LEU A 240 21.60 1.78 -2.83
N LYS A 241 20.93 0.65 -2.64
CA LYS A 241 20.96 -0.51 -3.56
C LYS A 241 19.78 -0.54 -4.54
N MET A 242 18.90 0.48 -4.51
CA MET A 242 17.75 0.51 -5.41
C MET A 242 18.17 0.63 -6.89
N PRO A 243 17.38 0.05 -7.82
CA PRO A 243 17.58 0.28 -9.24
C PRO A 243 17.53 1.77 -9.58
N GLY A 244 18.50 2.24 -10.38
CA GLY A 244 18.65 3.67 -10.66
C GLY A 244 17.54 4.29 -11.53
N ASN A 245 16.74 3.48 -12.20
CA ASN A 245 15.67 3.92 -13.10
C ASN A 245 14.30 4.06 -12.43
N MET A 246 14.22 3.90 -11.10
CA MET A 246 12.93 3.94 -10.41
C MET A 246 12.40 5.36 -10.28
N ARG A 247 11.08 5.45 -10.38
CA ARG A 247 10.27 6.67 -10.20
C ARG A 247 9.11 6.36 -9.26
N SER A 248 8.84 7.25 -8.31
CA SER A 248 7.74 7.02 -7.38
C SER A 248 6.37 7.15 -8.06
N SER A 249 5.37 6.47 -7.48
CA SER A 249 3.98 6.64 -7.92
C SER A 249 3.49 8.07 -7.75
N MET A 250 3.92 8.76 -6.68
CA MET A 250 3.57 10.16 -6.44
C MET A 250 4.15 11.09 -7.51
N GLN A 251 5.41 10.88 -7.93
CA GLN A 251 6.01 11.61 -9.05
C GLN A 251 5.21 11.41 -10.34
N LYS A 252 4.87 10.16 -10.67
CA LYS A 252 4.04 9.82 -11.85
C LYS A 252 2.67 10.48 -11.79
N ASP A 253 2.06 10.57 -10.60
CA ASP A 253 0.77 11.25 -10.41
C ASP A 253 0.87 12.75 -10.68
N VAL A 254 1.89 13.42 -10.12
CA VAL A 254 2.10 14.86 -10.34
C VAL A 254 2.31 15.17 -11.82
N GLU A 255 3.12 14.39 -12.51
CA GLU A 255 3.34 14.52 -13.96
C GLU A 255 2.06 14.33 -14.79
N GLN A 256 1.13 13.54 -14.30
CA GLN A 256 -0.18 13.33 -14.92
C GLN A 256 -1.25 14.34 -14.45
N GLY A 257 -0.87 15.37 -13.68
CA GLY A 257 -1.80 16.36 -13.12
C GLY A 257 -2.75 15.80 -12.06
N LYS A 258 -2.43 14.64 -11.46
CA LYS A 258 -3.23 14.04 -10.40
C LYS A 258 -2.79 14.56 -9.03
N THR A 259 -3.72 14.58 -8.08
CA THR A 259 -3.44 14.97 -6.69
C THR A 259 -2.45 13.99 -6.05
N PRO A 260 -1.29 14.46 -5.56
CA PRO A 260 -0.32 13.62 -4.88
C PRO A 260 -0.77 13.22 -3.48
N GLU A 261 -0.26 12.11 -2.97
CA GLU A 261 -0.49 11.64 -1.60
C GLU A 261 0.47 12.31 -0.58
N LEU A 262 0.78 13.59 -0.77
CA LEU A 262 1.77 14.32 0.03
C LEU A 262 1.43 14.30 1.52
N GLU A 263 0.17 14.59 1.88
CA GLU A 263 -0.29 14.60 3.27
C GLU A 263 -0.20 13.21 3.91
N ALA A 264 -0.51 12.15 3.16
CA ALA A 264 -0.42 10.79 3.68
C ALA A 264 1.03 10.35 3.96
N ILE A 265 1.99 10.88 3.21
CA ILE A 265 3.42 10.51 3.33
C ILE A 265 4.16 11.45 4.29
N ALA A 266 4.07 12.76 4.11
CA ALA A 266 4.77 13.74 4.92
C ALA A 266 4.03 14.08 6.23
N GLY A 267 2.70 14.10 6.20
CA GLY A 267 1.86 14.53 7.31
C GLY A 267 2.15 13.80 8.63
N PRO A 268 2.20 12.47 8.69
CA PRO A 268 2.50 11.74 9.93
C PRO A 268 3.87 12.11 10.51
N ILE A 269 4.88 12.30 9.67
CA ILE A 269 6.23 12.71 10.10
C ILE A 269 6.21 14.11 10.71
N LEU A 270 5.58 15.06 10.03
CA LEU A 270 5.51 16.45 10.50
C LEU A 270 4.67 16.58 11.79
N ARG A 271 3.59 15.84 11.93
CA ARG A 271 2.78 15.83 13.15
C ARG A 271 3.50 15.16 14.32
N GLY A 272 4.14 14.01 14.08
CA GLY A 272 4.95 13.33 15.08
C GLY A 272 6.14 14.19 15.54
N ALA A 273 6.82 14.84 14.61
CA ALA A 273 7.91 15.77 14.90
C ALA A 273 7.45 16.90 15.86
N ARG A 274 6.34 17.56 15.56
CA ARG A 274 5.75 18.59 16.42
C ARG A 274 5.38 18.05 17.81
N LYS A 275 4.74 16.87 17.85
CA LYS A 275 4.32 16.22 19.09
C LYS A 275 5.48 15.92 20.03
N HIS A 276 6.63 15.52 19.47
CA HIS A 276 7.81 15.10 20.23
C HIS A 276 8.93 16.14 20.29
N GLY A 277 8.72 17.36 19.74
CA GLY A 277 9.74 18.42 19.73
C GLY A 277 10.98 18.06 18.90
N ILE A 278 10.81 17.25 17.86
CA ILE A 278 11.88 16.85 16.94
C ILE A 278 11.95 17.88 15.81
N GLU A 279 13.14 18.44 15.60
CA GLU A 279 13.37 19.33 14.46
C GLU A 279 13.42 18.50 13.16
N VAL A 280 12.59 18.89 12.21
CA VAL A 280 12.64 18.38 10.83
C VAL A 280 12.84 19.60 9.94
N PRO A 281 14.04 19.79 9.38
CA PRO A 281 14.32 20.94 8.54
C PRO A 281 13.37 20.98 7.36
N ALA A 282 12.82 22.17 7.09
CA ALA A 282 12.06 22.40 5.87
C ALA A 282 12.96 22.12 4.66
N PRO A 283 12.43 21.57 3.57
CA PRO A 283 13.21 21.44 2.34
C PRO A 283 13.75 22.83 1.96
N PRO A 284 15.00 22.93 1.50
CA PRO A 284 15.55 24.22 1.08
C PRO A 284 14.68 24.78 -0.07
N ASN A 285 14.31 26.05 0.07
CA ASN A 285 13.59 26.84 -0.96
C ASN A 285 14.28 26.76 -2.32
#